data_29b6574eb54dce840e1b6628b89933f2
#
_entry.id   29b6574eb54dce840e1b6628b89933f2
#
_cell.length_a   1.000
_cell.length_b   1.000
_cell.length_c   1.000
_cell.angle_alpha   90.00
_cell.angle_beta   90.00
_cell.angle_gamma   90.00
#
_symmetry.space_group_name_H-M   'P 1'
#
loop_
_entity.id
_entity.type
_entity.pdbx_description
1 polymer ?
#
loop_
_entity_poly.entity_id
_entity_poly.type
_entity_poly.pdbx_seq_one_letter_code
_entity_poly.pdbx_strand_id
1 'polypeptide(L)'
;MTVIQPSLFILFERFPELKETIKALFKNNESFRTLCEDYRQCADTLQYWNQSLGEDALVRMREYETLLRELEEEILQNVNESA
;
A
#
# COMPACT_ATOMS: atom_id res chain seq x y z
N MET A 1 -9.03 -16.31 16.59
CA MET A 1 -8.29 -15.05 16.63
C MET A 1 -8.00 -14.58 15.22
N THR A 2 -8.42 -13.39 14.89
CA THR A 2 -8.23 -12.87 13.54
C THR A 2 -6.88 -12.18 13.44
N VAL A 3 -6.01 -12.71 12.59
CA VAL A 3 -4.70 -12.08 12.35
C VAL A 3 -4.84 -11.10 11.20
N ILE A 4 -4.59 -9.82 11.48
CA ILE A 4 -4.63 -8.80 10.45
C ILE A 4 -3.33 -8.87 9.66
N GLN A 5 -3.45 -9.01 8.34
CA GLN A 5 -2.29 -9.03 7.47
C GLN A 5 -1.59 -7.66 7.53
N PRO A 6 -0.24 -7.63 7.59
CA PRO A 6 0.47 -6.34 7.64
C PRO A 6 0.14 -5.40 6.49
N SER A 7 -0.10 -5.96 5.30
CA SER A 7 -0.47 -5.14 4.14
C SER A 7 -1.82 -4.47 4.31
N LEU A 8 -2.76 -5.12 5.00
CA LEU A 8 -4.05 -4.51 5.31
C LEU A 8 -3.94 -3.45 6.38
N PHE A 9 -3.10 -3.68 7.37
CA PHE A 9 -2.95 -2.76 8.48
C PHE A 9 -2.53 -1.36 8.00
N ILE A 10 -1.55 -1.29 7.11
CA ILE A 10 -1.08 -0.01 6.59
C ILE A 10 -2.17 0.71 5.79
N LEU A 11 -2.99 -0.04 5.05
CA LEU A 11 -4.10 0.54 4.30
C LEU A 11 -5.22 1.03 5.21
N PHE A 12 -5.50 0.32 6.30
CA PHE A 12 -6.51 0.75 7.26
C PHE A 12 -6.12 2.05 7.94
N GLU A 13 -4.83 2.26 8.19
CA GLU A 13 -4.34 3.51 8.76
C GLU A 13 -4.45 4.65 7.76
N ARG A 14 -4.17 4.35 6.48
CA ARG A 14 -4.18 5.36 5.42
C ARG A 14 -5.61 5.72 4.99
N PHE A 15 -6.48 4.70 4.91
CA PHE A 15 -7.85 4.87 4.43
C PHE A 15 -8.84 4.23 5.40
N PRO A 16 -9.00 4.79 6.62
CA PRO A 16 -9.86 4.16 7.63
C PRO A 16 -11.32 4.09 7.21
N GLU A 17 -11.77 5.00 6.35
CA GLU A 17 -13.14 5.03 5.86
C GLU A 17 -13.46 3.88 4.92
N LEU A 18 -12.43 3.29 4.32
CA LEU A 18 -12.58 2.24 3.32
C LEU A 18 -12.28 0.85 3.86
N LYS A 19 -12.12 0.73 5.16
CA LYS A 19 -11.69 -0.49 5.82
C LYS A 19 -12.51 -1.71 5.41
N GLU A 20 -13.83 -1.61 5.45
CA GLU A 20 -14.69 -2.75 5.15
C GLU A 20 -14.60 -3.16 3.68
N THR A 21 -14.57 -2.19 2.78
CA THR A 21 -14.44 -2.47 1.35
C THR A 21 -13.10 -3.12 1.04
N ILE A 22 -12.03 -2.58 1.64
CA ILE A 22 -10.68 -3.13 1.45
C ILE A 22 -10.60 -4.58 1.96
N LYS A 23 -11.18 -4.85 3.12
CA LYS A 23 -11.22 -6.21 3.67
C LYS A 23 -11.92 -7.18 2.74
N ALA A 24 -13.06 -6.77 2.21
CA ALA A 24 -13.85 -7.61 1.30
C ALA A 24 -13.08 -7.91 0.01
N LEU A 25 -12.46 -6.88 -0.58
CA LEU A 25 -11.68 -7.05 -1.79
C LEU A 25 -10.47 -7.95 -1.55
N PHE A 26 -9.77 -7.74 -0.45
CA PHE A 26 -8.60 -8.54 -0.10
C PHE A 26 -8.95 -10.01 0.03
N LYS A 27 -10.11 -10.30 0.62
CA LYS A 27 -10.58 -11.67 0.82
C LYS A 27 -10.96 -12.35 -0.49
N ASN A 28 -11.60 -11.61 -1.40
CA ASN A 28 -12.25 -12.18 -2.57
C ASN A 28 -11.51 -11.99 -3.89
N ASN A 29 -10.46 -11.18 -3.91
CA ASN A 29 -9.77 -10.82 -5.15
C ASN A 29 -8.26 -10.97 -4.99
N GLU A 30 -7.72 -11.98 -5.67
CA GLU A 30 -6.29 -12.27 -5.57
C GLU A 30 -5.42 -11.16 -6.14
N SER A 31 -5.85 -10.54 -7.23
CA SER A 31 -5.10 -9.43 -7.83
C SER A 31 -5.04 -8.24 -6.88
N PHE A 32 -6.14 -7.96 -6.18
CA PHE A 32 -6.15 -6.89 -5.19
C PHE A 32 -5.22 -7.20 -4.02
N ARG A 33 -5.16 -8.47 -3.62
CA ARG A 33 -4.27 -8.90 -2.55
C ARG A 33 -2.81 -8.64 -2.92
N THR A 34 -2.43 -8.98 -4.15
CA THR A 34 -1.08 -8.72 -4.65
C THR A 34 -0.79 -7.22 -4.66
N LEU A 35 -1.74 -6.42 -5.08
CA LEU A 35 -1.61 -4.96 -5.09
C LEU A 35 -1.35 -4.41 -3.68
N CYS A 36 -2.05 -4.93 -2.68
CA CYS A 36 -1.87 -4.52 -1.30
C CYS A 36 -0.48 -4.91 -0.78
N GLU A 37 -0.01 -6.09 -1.15
CA GLU A 37 1.31 -6.54 -0.75
C GLU A 37 2.40 -5.69 -1.39
N ASP A 38 2.24 -5.34 -2.66
CA ASP A 38 3.17 -4.45 -3.37
C ASP A 38 3.21 -3.08 -2.70
N TYR A 39 2.05 -2.58 -2.29
CA TYR A 39 1.96 -1.29 -1.60
C TYR A 39 2.76 -1.33 -0.29
N ARG A 40 2.59 -2.39 0.49
CA ARG A 40 3.32 -2.53 1.74
C ARG A 40 4.82 -2.60 1.52
N GLN A 41 5.26 -3.38 0.53
CA GLN A 41 6.68 -3.50 0.21
C GLN A 41 7.27 -2.15 -0.20
N CYS A 42 6.52 -1.40 -0.99
CA CYS A 42 6.94 -0.08 -1.43
C CYS A 42 7.09 0.87 -0.24
N ALA A 43 6.11 0.85 0.67
CA ALA A 43 6.14 1.69 1.86
C ALA A 43 7.33 1.35 2.77
N ASP A 44 7.59 0.05 2.96
CA ASP A 44 8.71 -0.40 3.77
C ASP A 44 10.04 0.01 3.15
N THR A 45 10.17 -0.09 1.84
CA THR A 45 11.39 0.29 1.13
C THR A 45 11.60 1.80 1.20
N LEU A 46 10.54 2.58 1.08
CA LEU A 46 10.62 4.02 1.21
C LEU A 46 11.12 4.42 2.60
N GLN A 47 10.63 3.75 3.63
CA GLN A 47 11.07 4.00 4.99
C GLN A 47 12.55 3.68 5.16
N TYR A 48 13.02 2.60 4.54
CA TYR A 48 14.44 2.24 4.55
C TYR A 48 15.29 3.36 3.96
N TRP A 49 14.94 3.86 2.78
CA TRP A 49 15.69 4.94 2.14
C TRP A 49 15.60 6.25 2.90
N ASN A 50 14.48 6.48 3.59
CA ASN A 50 14.29 7.68 4.40
C ASN A 50 15.29 7.75 5.57
N GLN A 51 15.80 6.60 6.01
CA GLN A 51 16.77 6.51 7.09
C GLN A 51 18.21 6.48 6.58
N SER A 52 18.39 6.42 5.27
CA SER A 52 19.73 6.37 4.66
C SER A 52 20.28 7.78 4.46
N LEU A 53 21.61 7.91 4.58
CA LEU A 53 22.28 9.21 4.52
C LEU A 53 23.03 9.46 3.19
N GLY A 54 22.93 8.59 2.22
CA GLY A 54 23.63 8.72 0.95
C GLY A 54 22.94 9.68 -0.02
N GLU A 55 23.70 10.18 -1.01
CA GLU A 55 23.14 11.05 -2.05
C GLU A 55 22.10 10.32 -2.87
N ASP A 56 22.30 9.03 -3.11
CA ASP A 56 21.38 8.20 -3.87
C ASP A 56 20.04 8.02 -3.14
N ALA A 57 20.03 8.19 -1.81
CA ALA A 57 18.82 8.00 -1.02
C ALA A 57 17.71 8.95 -1.44
N LEU A 58 18.02 10.22 -1.73
CA LEU A 58 17.03 11.20 -2.14
C LEU A 58 16.38 10.82 -3.46
N VAL A 59 17.18 10.34 -4.42
CA VAL A 59 16.66 9.91 -5.72
C VAL A 59 15.74 8.70 -5.54
N ARG A 60 16.18 7.73 -4.74
CA ARG A 60 15.38 6.53 -4.48
C ARG A 60 14.09 6.86 -3.76
N MET A 61 14.14 7.77 -2.79
CA MET A 61 12.95 8.20 -2.06
C MET A 61 11.89 8.76 -3.00
N ARG A 62 12.31 9.61 -3.95
CA ARG A 62 11.39 10.20 -4.91
C ARG A 62 10.77 9.14 -5.81
N GLU A 63 11.57 8.18 -6.26
CA GLU A 63 11.07 7.09 -7.10
C GLU A 63 10.02 6.27 -6.36
N TYR A 64 10.29 5.92 -5.10
CA TYR A 64 9.36 5.12 -4.31
C TYR A 64 8.14 5.90 -3.87
N GLU A 65 8.27 7.21 -3.63
CA GLU A 65 7.11 8.05 -3.34
C GLU A 65 6.15 8.11 -4.53
N THR A 66 6.70 8.22 -5.73
CA THR A 66 5.89 8.22 -6.95
C THR A 66 5.19 6.88 -7.13
N LEU A 67 5.93 5.78 -6.95
CA LEU A 67 5.36 4.44 -7.06
C LEU A 67 4.27 4.21 -6.02
N LEU A 68 4.52 4.66 -4.79
CA LEU A 68 3.54 4.52 -3.71
C LEU A 68 2.23 5.23 -4.05
N ARG A 69 2.34 6.43 -4.61
CA ARG A 69 1.17 7.19 -5.03
C ARG A 69 0.40 6.49 -6.14
N GLU A 70 1.13 5.93 -7.11
CA GLU A 70 0.49 5.17 -8.19
C GLU A 70 -0.23 3.94 -7.66
N LEU A 71 0.36 3.24 -6.71
CA LEU A 71 -0.27 2.08 -6.08
C LEU A 71 -1.51 2.48 -5.28
N GLU A 72 -1.46 3.62 -4.59
CA GLU A 72 -2.63 4.14 -3.89
C GLU A 72 -3.77 4.44 -4.85
N GLU A 73 -3.46 5.03 -5.99
CA GLU A 73 -4.46 5.34 -7.01
C GLU A 73 -5.10 4.06 -7.54
N GLU A 74 -4.31 3.02 -7.78
CA GLU A 74 -4.83 1.73 -8.23
C GLU A 74 -5.72 1.09 -7.17
N ILE A 75 -5.31 1.17 -5.92
CA ILE A 75 -6.12 0.63 -4.81
C ILE A 75 -7.46 1.34 -4.75
N LEU A 76 -7.45 2.67 -4.82
CA LEU A 76 -8.67 3.46 -4.78
C LEU A 76 -9.56 3.19 -5.99
N GLN A 77 -8.98 2.98 -7.16
CA GLN A 77 -9.73 2.64 -8.35
C GLN A 77 -10.45 1.30 -8.17
N ASN A 78 -9.77 0.30 -7.63
CA ASN A 78 -10.38 -1.00 -7.34
C ASN A 78 -11.53 -0.88 -6.34
N VAL A 79 -11.35 -0.06 -5.31
CA VAL A 79 -12.39 0.18 -4.31
C VAL A 79 -13.62 0.83 -4.96
N ASN A 80 -13.39 1.82 -5.80
CA ASN A 80 -14.49 2.51 -6.49
C ASN A 80 -15.25 1.59 -7.43
N GLU A 81 -14.55 0.72 -8.13
CA GLU A 81 -15.18 -0.22 -9.07
C GLU A 81 -16.00 -1.29 -8.36
N SER A 82 -15.68 -1.59 -7.10
CA SER A 82 -16.39 -2.60 -6.35
C SER A 82 -17.60 -2.06 -5.59
N ALA A 83 -17.72 -0.75 -5.52
CA ALA A 83 -18.81 -0.10 -4.79
C ALA A 83 -20.13 -0.14 -5.54
#